data_1a79e1c477bee2fd23f1a421ebe8cf03
#
_entry.id   1a79e1c477bee2fd23f1a421ebe8cf03
#
_cell.length_a   1.000
_cell.length_b   1.000
_cell.length_c   1.000
_cell.angle_alpha   90.00
_cell.angle_beta   90.00
_cell.angle_gamma   90.00
#
_symmetry.space_group_name_H-M   'P 1'
#
loop_
_entity.id
_entity.type
_entity.pdbx_description
1 polymer ?
#
loop_
_entity_poly.entity_id
_entity_poly.type
_entity_poly.pdbx_seq_one_letter_code
_entity_poly.pdbx_strand_id
1 'polypeptide(L)'
;MYTDFLEYAGPVQGFIRDIFEVNSAADYYFPEIRSIAGAIFVMGFVLYPYVYILARTGFNSSPRSLYETASLYGRNKFLAVGLPLCRPYLVAGLALVAMEVLSDFGTVEYFSVQTLTLGMFNVWIGMNSISAASQIAIVTFIFIVLLLILEKRARSSQKYNDTSRRFNNISPKKLSPKKALIAIALCLIPISLGFIVPVIILINNVLIGLKADDFFTIIPVLLNTLLVGFCASTIIVLLAFFSASSAYFSKNRFLVTIYNLAASGYAFPGTMLAIGVVIFVGFLDALVGNVFFLGGTIYVMVFALIVRFYAIPYGGVTSGYSRVPLSLFDASKSLGYSQTSTSIKLTFPLLRTSIIASAILTFVDIVKSCQ
;
A
#
# COMPACT_ATOMS: atom_id res chain seq x y z
N MET A 1 -10.92 -17.61 -3.39
CA MET A 1 -9.90 -18.14 -4.33
C MET A 1 -8.99 -19.18 -3.67
N TYR A 2 -8.01 -18.80 -2.82
CA TYR A 2 -7.12 -19.79 -2.16
C TYR A 2 -7.90 -20.76 -1.29
N THR A 3 -8.92 -20.27 -0.59
CA THR A 3 -9.83 -21.10 0.21
C THR A 3 -10.57 -22.08 -0.67
N ASP A 4 -11.24 -21.63 -1.73
CA ASP A 4 -11.99 -22.50 -2.64
C ASP A 4 -11.10 -23.57 -3.30
N PHE A 5 -9.80 -23.24 -3.47
CA PHE A 5 -8.83 -24.14 -4.06
C PHE A 5 -8.25 -25.15 -3.07
N LEU A 6 -8.07 -24.74 -1.80
CA LEU A 6 -7.44 -25.52 -0.75
C LEU A 6 -8.42 -26.13 0.28
N GLU A 7 -9.71 -25.76 0.25
CA GLU A 7 -10.73 -26.36 1.10
C GLU A 7 -11.01 -27.82 0.71
N TYR A 8 -11.73 -28.51 1.59
CA TYR A 8 -12.07 -29.93 1.42
C TYR A 8 -12.74 -30.22 0.05
N ALA A 9 -13.67 -29.36 -0.36
CA ALA A 9 -14.35 -29.49 -1.67
C ALA A 9 -13.48 -28.99 -2.84
N GLY A 10 -12.32 -28.42 -2.56
CA GLY A 10 -11.44 -27.83 -3.56
C GLY A 10 -10.67 -28.87 -4.38
N PRO A 11 -10.16 -28.45 -5.57
CA PRO A 11 -9.48 -29.34 -6.50
C PRO A 11 -8.20 -29.98 -5.95
N VAL A 12 -7.49 -29.28 -5.02
CA VAL A 12 -6.24 -29.82 -4.44
C VAL A 12 -6.54 -31.01 -3.53
N GLN A 13 -7.50 -30.86 -2.61
CA GLN A 13 -7.86 -31.96 -1.73
C GLN A 13 -8.62 -33.06 -2.49
N GLY A 14 -9.39 -32.72 -3.54
CA GLY A 14 -9.96 -33.67 -4.47
C GLY A 14 -8.89 -34.56 -5.13
N PHE A 15 -7.86 -33.93 -5.68
CA PHE A 15 -6.74 -34.64 -6.31
C PHE A 15 -5.95 -35.51 -5.31
N ILE A 16 -5.77 -35.05 -4.07
CA ILE A 16 -5.13 -35.85 -3.01
C ILE A 16 -5.99 -37.09 -2.70
N ARG A 17 -7.31 -36.94 -2.56
CA ARG A 17 -8.21 -38.06 -2.31
C ARG A 17 -8.21 -39.08 -3.43
N ASP A 18 -8.20 -38.61 -4.67
CA ASP A 18 -8.16 -39.48 -5.85
C ASP A 18 -6.84 -40.30 -5.94
N ILE A 19 -5.69 -39.70 -5.57
CA ILE A 19 -4.40 -40.39 -5.60
C ILE A 19 -4.26 -41.39 -4.45
N PHE A 20 -4.72 -41.02 -3.25
CA PHE A 20 -4.54 -41.85 -2.04
C PHE A 20 -5.75 -42.77 -1.78
N GLU A 21 -6.77 -42.74 -2.68
CA GLU A 21 -8.01 -43.53 -2.57
C GLU A 21 -8.75 -43.34 -1.23
N VAL A 22 -8.67 -42.11 -0.66
CA VAL A 22 -9.25 -41.75 0.64
C VAL A 22 -10.55 -41.03 0.42
N ASN A 23 -11.60 -41.35 1.18
CA ASN A 23 -12.94 -40.81 0.97
C ASN A 23 -13.37 -39.77 2.02
N SER A 24 -12.67 -39.67 3.13
CA SER A 24 -13.05 -38.79 4.22
C SER A 24 -11.93 -37.84 4.63
N ALA A 25 -12.30 -36.66 5.14
CA ALA A 25 -11.36 -35.70 5.73
C ALA A 25 -10.65 -36.25 6.98
N ALA A 26 -11.23 -37.27 7.62
CA ALA A 26 -10.65 -37.94 8.79
C ALA A 26 -9.49 -38.88 8.46
N ASP A 27 -9.36 -39.30 7.17
CA ASP A 27 -8.40 -40.31 6.75
C ASP A 27 -7.01 -39.72 6.43
N TYR A 28 -6.91 -38.39 6.31
CA TYR A 28 -5.64 -37.70 6.04
C TYR A 28 -5.61 -36.34 6.74
N TYR A 29 -4.41 -35.86 7.05
CA TYR A 29 -4.23 -34.54 7.63
C TYR A 29 -4.00 -33.50 6.52
N PHE A 30 -4.88 -32.49 6.46
CA PHE A 30 -4.68 -31.31 5.64
C PHE A 30 -4.92 -30.08 6.51
N PRO A 31 -4.00 -29.09 6.55
CA PRO A 31 -4.17 -27.91 7.39
C PRO A 31 -5.38 -27.10 6.95
N GLU A 32 -6.19 -26.66 7.91
CA GLU A 32 -7.32 -25.79 7.64
C GLU A 32 -6.83 -24.45 7.06
N ILE A 33 -7.29 -24.13 5.86
CA ILE A 33 -6.95 -22.88 5.22
C ILE A 33 -7.61 -21.68 5.89
N ARG A 34 -8.84 -21.82 6.38
CA ARG A 34 -9.55 -20.79 7.17
C ARG A 34 -9.03 -20.75 8.60
N SER A 35 -7.80 -20.28 8.74
CA SER A 35 -7.09 -20.20 10.01
C SER A 35 -6.11 -19.01 9.99
N ILE A 36 -5.57 -18.67 11.15
CA ILE A 36 -4.52 -17.66 11.27
C ILE A 36 -3.30 -18.05 10.41
N ALA A 37 -2.92 -19.32 10.38
CA ALA A 37 -1.81 -19.82 9.59
C ALA A 37 -2.08 -19.66 8.08
N GLY A 38 -3.28 -19.96 7.62
CA GLY A 38 -3.70 -19.75 6.23
C GLY A 38 -3.71 -18.27 5.85
N ALA A 39 -4.22 -17.40 6.70
CA ALA A 39 -4.18 -15.96 6.49
C ALA A 39 -2.75 -15.43 6.37
N ILE A 40 -1.83 -15.83 7.29
CA ILE A 40 -0.41 -15.47 7.23
C ILE A 40 0.23 -15.96 5.94
N PHE A 41 -0.04 -17.19 5.52
CA PHE A 41 0.47 -17.77 4.29
C PHE A 41 0.04 -16.94 3.08
N VAL A 42 -1.26 -16.70 2.91
CA VAL A 42 -1.78 -15.96 1.76
C VAL A 42 -1.30 -14.52 1.76
N MET A 43 -1.43 -13.79 2.88
CA MET A 43 -0.96 -12.41 2.97
C MET A 43 0.55 -12.30 2.73
N GLY A 44 1.34 -13.25 3.22
CA GLY A 44 2.77 -13.29 2.99
C GLY A 44 3.14 -13.37 1.51
N PHE A 45 2.44 -14.21 0.73
CA PHE A 45 2.68 -14.35 -0.71
C PHE A 45 2.06 -13.23 -1.55
N VAL A 46 1.04 -12.53 -1.06
CA VAL A 46 0.43 -11.39 -1.76
C VAL A 46 1.18 -10.09 -1.48
N LEU A 47 1.64 -9.87 -0.25
CA LEU A 47 2.26 -8.61 0.17
C LEU A 47 3.79 -8.57 0.07
N TYR A 48 4.46 -9.69 -0.27
CA TYR A 48 5.93 -9.72 -0.42
C TYR A 48 6.49 -8.65 -1.38
N PRO A 49 5.81 -8.21 -2.45
CA PRO A 49 6.35 -7.22 -3.37
C PRO A 49 6.70 -5.89 -2.69
N TYR A 50 5.98 -5.49 -1.64
CA TYR A 50 6.29 -4.27 -0.88
C TYR A 50 7.69 -4.32 -0.27
N VAL A 51 8.02 -5.45 0.38
CA VAL A 51 9.37 -5.65 0.97
C VAL A 51 10.41 -5.83 -0.13
N TYR A 52 10.09 -6.59 -1.18
CA TYR A 52 11.02 -6.87 -2.28
C TYR A 52 11.46 -5.61 -3.01
N ILE A 53 10.52 -4.72 -3.40
CA ILE A 53 10.83 -3.49 -4.16
C ILE A 53 11.73 -2.57 -3.34
N LEU A 54 11.43 -2.39 -2.06
CA LEU A 54 12.23 -1.55 -1.18
C LEU A 54 13.60 -2.17 -0.88
N ALA A 55 13.67 -3.46 -0.60
CA ALA A 55 14.94 -4.18 -0.41
C ALA A 55 15.82 -4.10 -1.66
N ARG A 56 15.25 -4.32 -2.85
CA ARG A 56 15.96 -4.18 -4.13
C ARG A 56 16.53 -2.79 -4.31
N THR A 57 15.76 -1.75 -3.98
CA THR A 57 16.23 -0.36 -4.02
C THR A 57 17.39 -0.14 -3.05
N GLY A 58 17.29 -0.67 -1.82
CA GLY A 58 18.34 -0.58 -0.82
C GLY A 58 19.64 -1.26 -1.25
N PHE A 59 19.55 -2.46 -1.84
CA PHE A 59 20.74 -3.15 -2.35
C PHE A 59 21.36 -2.42 -3.55
N ASN A 60 20.56 -1.88 -4.46
CA ASN A 60 21.04 -1.16 -5.64
C ASN A 60 21.67 0.20 -5.30
N SER A 61 21.26 0.83 -4.20
CA SER A 61 21.83 2.11 -3.73
C SER A 61 23.07 1.95 -2.87
N SER A 62 23.49 0.71 -2.57
CA SER A 62 24.65 0.45 -1.72
C SER A 62 25.97 0.70 -2.46
N PRO A 63 26.95 1.44 -1.86
CA PRO A 63 28.23 1.75 -2.48
C PRO A 63 29.07 0.48 -2.75
N ARG A 64 29.60 0.35 -3.96
CA ARG A 64 30.44 -0.80 -4.37
C ARG A 64 31.71 -0.93 -3.53
N SER A 65 32.31 0.19 -3.14
CA SER A 65 33.55 0.23 -2.34
C SER A 65 33.43 -0.56 -1.02
N LEU A 66 32.28 -0.51 -0.35
CA LEU A 66 32.06 -1.24 0.90
C LEU A 66 32.06 -2.77 0.68
N TYR A 67 31.50 -3.24 -0.43
CA TYR A 67 31.53 -4.66 -0.79
C TYR A 67 32.93 -5.14 -1.15
N GLU A 68 33.74 -4.30 -1.80
CA GLU A 68 35.14 -4.57 -2.12
C GLU A 68 35.99 -4.64 -0.85
N THR A 69 35.80 -3.68 0.06
CA THR A 69 36.47 -3.69 1.37
C THR A 69 36.13 -4.96 2.18
N ALA A 70 34.85 -5.33 2.24
CA ALA A 70 34.45 -6.56 2.92
C ALA A 70 35.11 -7.81 2.32
N SER A 71 35.33 -7.81 1.00
CA SER A 71 36.05 -8.89 0.31
C SER A 71 37.50 -8.96 0.73
N LEU A 72 38.19 -7.83 0.85
CA LEU A 72 39.59 -7.76 1.25
C LEU A 72 39.80 -8.32 2.67
N TYR A 73 38.83 -8.09 3.55
CA TYR A 73 38.83 -8.62 4.91
C TYR A 73 38.24 -10.04 5.03
N GLY A 74 37.96 -10.74 3.94
CA GLY A 74 37.41 -12.10 3.95
C GLY A 74 36.01 -12.23 4.57
N ARG A 75 35.28 -11.10 4.77
CA ARG A 75 33.96 -11.12 5.40
C ARG A 75 32.87 -11.40 4.37
N ASN A 76 31.79 -12.04 4.84
CA ASN A 76 30.61 -12.27 4.02
C ASN A 76 29.98 -10.93 3.63
N LYS A 77 30.00 -10.61 2.32
CA LYS A 77 29.51 -9.35 1.76
C LYS A 77 28.04 -9.07 2.10
N PHE A 78 27.22 -10.12 2.11
CA PHE A 78 25.79 -9.98 2.39
C PHE A 78 25.54 -9.62 3.86
N LEU A 79 26.16 -10.36 4.79
CA LEU A 79 25.94 -10.16 6.23
C LEU A 79 26.67 -8.91 6.76
N ALA A 80 27.88 -8.62 6.26
CA ALA A 80 28.69 -7.52 6.78
C ALA A 80 28.32 -6.16 6.19
N VAL A 81 27.81 -6.10 4.95
CA VAL A 81 27.52 -4.85 4.24
C VAL A 81 26.09 -4.80 3.74
N GLY A 82 25.67 -5.79 2.96
CA GLY A 82 24.37 -5.76 2.28
C GLY A 82 23.22 -5.64 3.24
N LEU A 83 23.09 -6.55 4.20
CA LEU A 83 21.99 -6.58 5.16
C LEU A 83 21.97 -5.36 6.09
N PRO A 84 23.10 -4.91 6.69
CA PRO A 84 23.11 -3.69 7.51
C PRO A 84 22.70 -2.44 6.76
N LEU A 85 23.17 -2.24 5.52
CA LEU A 85 22.81 -1.09 4.70
C LEU A 85 21.36 -1.16 4.20
N CYS A 86 20.85 -2.36 3.98
CA CYS A 86 19.47 -2.58 3.53
C CYS A 86 18.43 -2.48 4.67
N ARG A 87 18.84 -2.52 5.95
CA ARG A 87 17.92 -2.49 7.11
C ARG A 87 16.85 -1.41 7.05
N PRO A 88 17.15 -0.12 6.77
CA PRO A 88 16.12 0.92 6.75
C PRO A 88 15.07 0.70 5.64
N TYR A 89 15.47 0.11 4.53
CA TYR A 89 14.57 -0.25 3.43
C TYR A 89 13.70 -1.46 3.79
N LEU A 90 14.27 -2.45 4.48
CA LEU A 90 13.53 -3.61 4.98
C LEU A 90 12.50 -3.19 6.03
N VAL A 91 12.90 -2.35 6.99
CA VAL A 91 11.98 -1.82 8.01
C VAL A 91 10.86 -1.03 7.37
N ALA A 92 11.15 -0.21 6.36
CA ALA A 92 10.11 0.52 5.62
C ALA A 92 9.15 -0.43 4.88
N GLY A 93 9.68 -1.49 4.25
CA GLY A 93 8.85 -2.51 3.59
C GLY A 93 7.96 -3.26 4.57
N LEU A 94 8.51 -3.68 5.70
CA LEU A 94 7.74 -4.35 6.76
C LEU A 94 6.69 -3.43 7.39
N ALA A 95 6.98 -2.14 7.55
CA ALA A 95 6.01 -1.18 8.05
C ALA A 95 4.84 -1.00 7.07
N LEU A 96 5.11 -0.95 5.75
CA LEU A 96 4.04 -0.93 4.74
C LEU A 96 3.18 -2.19 4.79
N VAL A 97 3.80 -3.36 4.88
CA VAL A 97 3.06 -4.63 5.03
C VAL A 97 2.23 -4.62 6.31
N ALA A 98 2.79 -4.16 7.43
CA ALA A 98 2.05 -4.09 8.69
C ALA A 98 0.85 -3.14 8.60
N MET A 99 1.00 -1.98 7.95
CA MET A 99 -0.11 -1.04 7.72
C MET A 99 -1.20 -1.67 6.83
N GLU A 100 -0.81 -2.36 5.77
CA GLU A 100 -1.76 -3.03 4.87
C GLU A 100 -2.52 -4.15 5.59
N VAL A 101 -1.83 -5.00 6.36
CA VAL A 101 -2.44 -6.06 7.15
C VAL A 101 -3.38 -5.51 8.24
N LEU A 102 -2.98 -4.42 8.94
CA LEU A 102 -3.83 -3.77 9.93
C LEU A 102 -5.07 -3.12 9.31
N SER A 103 -4.98 -2.72 8.05
CA SER A 103 -6.09 -2.10 7.31
C SER A 103 -7.01 -3.12 6.65
N ASP A 104 -6.56 -4.36 6.52
CA ASP A 104 -7.30 -5.40 5.81
C ASP A 104 -8.47 -5.87 6.67
N PHE A 105 -9.66 -5.71 6.11
CA PHE A 105 -10.91 -6.19 6.66
C PHE A 105 -11.36 -7.48 5.94
N GLY A 106 -11.36 -7.47 4.61
CA GLY A 106 -11.97 -8.53 3.82
C GLY A 106 -11.25 -9.87 3.93
N THR A 107 -9.90 -9.86 3.92
CA THR A 107 -9.14 -11.11 4.03
C THR A 107 -9.33 -11.72 5.42
N VAL A 108 -9.22 -10.93 6.48
CA VAL A 108 -9.32 -11.47 7.86
C VAL A 108 -10.73 -11.99 8.16
N GLU A 109 -11.77 -11.33 7.63
CA GLU A 109 -13.16 -11.80 7.72
C GLU A 109 -13.32 -13.14 7.00
N TYR A 110 -12.82 -13.23 5.76
CA TYR A 110 -12.94 -14.43 4.95
C TYR A 110 -12.18 -15.63 5.53
N PHE A 111 -11.07 -15.40 6.21
CA PHE A 111 -10.32 -16.44 6.93
C PHE A 111 -10.82 -16.69 8.35
N SER A 112 -11.92 -16.03 8.76
CA SER A 112 -12.51 -16.13 10.11
C SER A 112 -11.53 -15.77 11.23
N VAL A 113 -10.58 -14.87 10.97
CA VAL A 113 -9.57 -14.42 11.92
C VAL A 113 -10.05 -13.16 12.64
N GLN A 114 -10.24 -13.25 13.95
CA GLN A 114 -10.67 -12.11 14.77
C GLN A 114 -9.53 -11.10 14.91
N THR A 115 -9.70 -9.91 14.32
CA THR A 115 -8.78 -8.78 14.41
C THR A 115 -9.48 -7.56 14.99
N LEU A 116 -8.72 -6.55 15.45
CA LEU A 116 -9.30 -5.30 15.94
C LEU A 116 -10.14 -4.59 14.85
N THR A 117 -9.71 -4.66 13.59
CA THR A 117 -10.41 -4.06 12.45
C THR A 117 -11.75 -4.76 12.19
N LEU A 118 -11.77 -6.08 12.22
CA LEU A 118 -13.00 -6.87 12.11
C LEU A 118 -13.91 -6.66 13.33
N GLY A 119 -13.34 -6.59 14.54
CA GLY A 119 -14.06 -6.30 15.77
C GLY A 119 -14.76 -4.94 15.74
N MET A 120 -14.08 -3.88 15.26
CA MET A 120 -14.69 -2.56 15.04
C MET A 120 -15.93 -2.63 14.13
N PHE A 121 -15.78 -3.32 12.99
CA PHE A 121 -16.85 -3.44 12.01
C PHE A 121 -18.06 -4.20 12.57
N ASN A 122 -17.81 -5.33 13.21
CA ASN A 122 -18.87 -6.16 13.82
C ASN A 122 -19.63 -5.41 14.92
N VAL A 123 -18.93 -4.62 15.75
CA VAL A 123 -19.58 -3.81 16.79
C VAL A 123 -20.35 -2.64 16.17
N TRP A 124 -19.79 -2.00 15.13
CA TRP A 124 -20.45 -0.89 14.45
C TRP A 124 -21.73 -1.34 13.73
N ILE A 125 -21.60 -2.31 12.82
CA ILE A 125 -22.70 -2.73 11.95
C ILE A 125 -23.55 -3.82 12.64
N GLY A 126 -22.92 -4.84 13.25
CA GLY A 126 -23.63 -5.98 13.84
C GLY A 126 -24.35 -5.62 15.15
N MET A 127 -23.75 -4.76 15.99
CA MET A 127 -24.33 -4.33 17.26
C MET A 127 -24.93 -2.92 17.21
N ASN A 128 -24.86 -2.24 16.04
CA ASN A 128 -25.34 -0.88 15.82
C ASN A 128 -24.82 0.14 16.87
N SER A 129 -23.58 -0.04 17.34
CA SER A 129 -22.98 0.77 18.39
C SER A 129 -21.72 1.50 17.90
N ILE A 130 -21.92 2.74 17.40
CA ILE A 130 -20.80 3.61 16.98
C ILE A 130 -19.91 3.94 18.18
N SER A 131 -20.48 4.15 19.37
CA SER A 131 -19.73 4.49 20.58
C SER A 131 -18.73 3.38 20.96
N ALA A 132 -19.17 2.13 21.02
CA ALA A 132 -18.30 1.00 21.33
C ALA A 132 -17.26 0.76 20.23
N ALA A 133 -17.65 0.88 18.96
CA ALA A 133 -16.71 0.78 17.84
C ALA A 133 -15.62 1.87 17.89
N SER A 134 -15.97 3.10 18.31
CA SER A 134 -15.02 4.20 18.49
C SER A 134 -13.99 3.92 19.59
N GLN A 135 -14.37 3.22 20.67
CA GLN A 135 -13.44 2.82 21.73
C GLN A 135 -12.38 1.85 21.19
N ILE A 136 -12.81 0.84 20.40
CA ILE A 136 -11.89 -0.09 19.74
C ILE A 136 -11.00 0.67 18.75
N ALA A 137 -11.55 1.64 18.02
CA ALA A 137 -10.80 2.50 17.10
C ALA A 137 -9.67 3.27 17.80
N ILE A 138 -9.90 3.81 18.99
CA ILE A 138 -8.87 4.51 19.79
C ILE A 138 -7.73 3.57 20.18
N VAL A 139 -8.03 2.35 20.59
CA VAL A 139 -7.00 1.34 20.93
C VAL A 139 -6.17 1.02 19.69
N THR A 140 -6.82 0.80 18.55
CA THR A 140 -6.15 0.56 17.26
C THR A 140 -5.29 1.75 16.84
N PHE A 141 -5.79 2.98 17.03
CA PHE A 141 -5.05 4.21 16.76
C PHE A 141 -3.75 4.30 17.56
N ILE A 142 -3.80 4.04 18.86
CA ILE A 142 -2.61 4.05 19.73
C ILE A 142 -1.58 3.05 19.22
N PHE A 143 -2.01 1.85 18.85
CA PHE A 143 -1.12 0.81 18.32
C PHE A 143 -0.46 1.25 17.01
N ILE A 144 -1.21 1.85 16.08
CA ILE A 144 -0.69 2.37 14.79
C ILE A 144 0.30 3.50 15.02
N VAL A 145 -0.01 4.45 15.90
CA VAL A 145 0.91 5.56 16.23
C VAL A 145 2.20 5.03 16.82
N LEU A 146 2.14 4.03 17.70
CA LEU A 146 3.32 3.37 18.23
C LEU A 146 4.18 2.75 17.11
N LEU A 147 3.55 2.05 16.18
CA LEU A 147 4.21 1.42 15.05
C LEU A 147 4.89 2.46 14.14
N LEU A 148 4.22 3.57 13.84
CA LEU A 148 4.79 4.69 13.08
C LEU A 148 5.99 5.34 13.78
N ILE A 149 5.92 5.50 15.10
CA ILE A 149 7.04 6.03 15.89
C ILE A 149 8.23 5.07 15.85
N LEU A 150 8.00 3.77 15.99
CA LEU A 150 9.05 2.74 15.90
C LEU A 150 9.70 2.73 14.52
N GLU A 151 8.89 2.78 13.44
CA GLU A 151 9.38 2.89 12.06
C GLU A 151 10.25 4.11 11.86
N LYS A 152 9.75 5.29 12.27
CA LYS A 152 10.48 6.56 12.15
C LYS A 152 11.82 6.54 12.90
N ARG A 153 11.84 5.97 14.10
CA ARG A 153 13.08 5.79 14.88
C ARG A 153 14.06 4.84 14.18
N ALA A 154 13.57 3.73 13.67
CA ALA A 154 14.40 2.76 12.95
C ALA A 154 15.04 3.36 11.67
N ARG A 155 14.32 4.25 10.97
CA ARG A 155 14.84 4.96 9.78
C ARG A 155 15.77 6.11 10.11
N SER A 156 15.54 6.84 11.21
CA SER A 156 16.31 8.04 11.53
C SER A 156 17.76 7.76 11.96
N SER A 157 18.06 6.57 12.46
CA SER A 157 19.38 6.21 12.96
C SER A 157 20.43 5.94 11.88
N GLN A 158 20.08 6.00 10.58
CA GLN A 158 21.00 5.73 9.47
C GLN A 158 20.94 6.79 8.39
N LYS A 159 21.47 7.97 8.67
CA LYS A 159 21.84 8.94 7.62
C LYS A 159 23.24 8.62 7.12
N TYR A 160 23.35 7.72 6.12
CA TYR A 160 24.58 7.58 5.37
C TYR A 160 24.66 8.73 4.37
N ASN A 161 25.43 9.77 4.72
CA ASN A 161 25.85 10.77 3.75
C ASN A 161 26.96 10.16 2.89
N ASP A 162 26.58 9.64 1.73
CA ASP A 162 27.57 9.24 0.73
C ASP A 162 28.13 10.50 0.08
N THR A 163 29.35 10.87 0.48
CA THR A 163 30.10 12.00 -0.10
C THR A 163 30.72 11.65 -1.45
N SER A 164 30.67 10.40 -1.88
CA SER A 164 31.21 9.97 -3.16
C SER A 164 30.18 10.17 -4.30
N ARG A 165 30.33 11.20 -5.08
CA ARG A 165 29.55 11.51 -6.30
C ARG A 165 29.63 10.46 -7.42
N ARG A 166 30.34 9.36 -7.26
CA ARG A 166 30.47 8.28 -8.25
C ARG A 166 29.69 7.05 -7.79
N PHE A 167 28.41 7.01 -8.15
CA PHE A 167 27.63 5.78 -8.15
C PHE A 167 28.18 4.82 -9.21
N ASN A 168 29.24 4.09 -8.88
CA ASN A 168 29.62 2.91 -9.66
C ASN A 168 28.63 1.81 -9.28
N ASN A 169 27.63 1.56 -10.14
CA ASN A 169 26.70 0.48 -9.99
C ASN A 169 27.45 -0.84 -9.80
N ILE A 170 26.96 -1.64 -8.86
CA ILE A 170 27.48 -2.99 -8.66
C ILE A 170 27.28 -3.77 -9.95
N SER A 171 28.37 -4.21 -10.60
CA SER A 171 28.28 -5.00 -11.81
C SER A 171 27.60 -6.35 -11.49
N PRO A 172 26.57 -6.77 -12.23
CA PRO A 172 25.90 -8.04 -12.00
C PRO A 172 26.89 -9.20 -12.16
N LYS A 173 26.92 -10.09 -11.16
CA LYS A 173 27.77 -11.28 -11.20
C LYS A 173 26.99 -12.42 -11.86
N LYS A 174 27.57 -13.04 -12.90
CA LYS A 174 27.01 -14.25 -13.51
C LYS A 174 27.06 -15.40 -12.49
N LEU A 175 25.93 -16.02 -12.22
CA LEU A 175 25.81 -17.20 -11.38
C LEU A 175 26.18 -18.45 -12.18
N SER A 176 26.73 -19.47 -11.50
CA SER A 176 26.86 -20.79 -12.12
C SER A 176 25.49 -21.39 -12.41
N PRO A 177 25.33 -22.29 -13.42
CA PRO A 177 24.04 -22.80 -13.84
C PRO A 177 23.20 -23.38 -12.70
N LYS A 178 23.79 -24.17 -11.82
CA LYS A 178 23.11 -24.76 -10.65
C LYS A 178 22.60 -23.70 -9.69
N LYS A 179 23.42 -22.67 -9.37
CA LYS A 179 23.01 -21.56 -8.49
C LYS A 179 21.96 -20.65 -9.14
N ALA A 180 22.04 -20.49 -10.46
CA ALA A 180 21.04 -19.73 -11.22
C ALA A 180 19.68 -20.45 -11.17
N LEU A 181 19.63 -21.77 -11.36
CA LEU A 181 18.41 -22.57 -11.30
C LEU A 181 17.74 -22.46 -9.91
N ILE A 182 18.54 -22.59 -8.83
CA ILE A 182 18.03 -22.45 -7.46
C ILE A 182 17.48 -21.02 -7.23
N ALA A 183 18.20 -20.00 -7.68
CA ALA A 183 17.74 -18.61 -7.54
C ALA A 183 16.43 -18.35 -8.30
N ILE A 184 16.32 -18.88 -9.53
CA ILE A 184 15.10 -18.78 -10.32
C ILE A 184 13.94 -19.51 -9.61
N ALA A 185 14.16 -20.73 -9.14
CA ALA A 185 13.14 -21.50 -8.43
C ALA A 185 12.65 -20.76 -7.17
N LEU A 186 13.56 -20.22 -6.35
CA LEU A 186 13.21 -19.45 -5.16
C LEU A 186 12.44 -18.17 -5.50
N CYS A 187 12.75 -17.50 -6.62
CA CYS A 187 11.99 -16.33 -7.05
C CYS A 187 10.63 -16.68 -7.66
N LEU A 188 10.51 -17.84 -8.32
CA LEU A 188 9.27 -18.29 -8.91
C LEU A 188 8.21 -18.70 -7.88
N ILE A 189 8.60 -19.23 -6.72
CA ILE A 189 7.66 -19.64 -5.67
C ILE A 189 6.70 -18.50 -5.28
N PRO A 190 7.17 -17.34 -4.83
CA PRO A 190 6.26 -16.26 -4.43
C PRO A 190 5.47 -15.69 -5.62
N ILE A 191 6.03 -15.66 -6.82
CA ILE A 191 5.33 -15.22 -8.02
C ILE A 191 4.22 -16.21 -8.38
N SER A 192 4.51 -17.50 -8.35
CA SER A 192 3.54 -18.54 -8.66
C SER A 192 2.40 -18.57 -7.65
N LEU A 193 2.72 -18.58 -6.37
CA LEU A 193 1.72 -18.64 -5.31
C LEU A 193 0.98 -17.32 -5.12
N GLY A 194 1.65 -16.17 -5.24
CA GLY A 194 1.04 -14.86 -5.01
C GLY A 194 0.31 -14.27 -6.22
N PHE A 195 0.59 -14.74 -7.43
CA PHE A 195 0.02 -14.14 -8.64
C PHE A 195 -0.49 -15.18 -9.65
N ILE A 196 0.36 -16.13 -10.09
CA ILE A 196 -0.02 -17.04 -11.21
C ILE A 196 -1.20 -17.93 -10.84
N VAL A 197 -1.13 -18.59 -9.67
CA VAL A 197 -2.20 -19.49 -9.20
C VAL A 197 -3.53 -18.74 -9.04
N PRO A 198 -3.61 -17.59 -8.33
CA PRO A 198 -4.85 -16.80 -8.25
C PRO A 198 -5.40 -16.40 -9.62
N VAL A 199 -4.54 -15.96 -10.55
CA VAL A 199 -4.97 -15.54 -11.89
C VAL A 199 -5.55 -16.72 -12.66
N ILE A 200 -4.93 -17.90 -12.61
CA ILE A 200 -5.45 -19.11 -13.26
C ILE A 200 -6.80 -19.50 -12.69
N ILE A 201 -6.95 -19.48 -11.36
CA ILE A 201 -8.22 -19.79 -10.69
C ILE A 201 -9.32 -18.79 -11.13
N LEU A 202 -9.00 -17.48 -11.17
CA LEU A 202 -9.93 -16.47 -11.63
C LEU A 202 -10.37 -16.68 -13.07
N ILE A 203 -9.43 -16.93 -13.98
CA ILE A 203 -9.72 -17.17 -15.39
C ILE A 203 -10.63 -18.41 -15.52
N ASN A 204 -10.30 -19.48 -14.80
CA ASN A 204 -11.10 -20.70 -14.83
C ASN A 204 -12.54 -20.45 -14.34
N ASN A 205 -12.71 -19.72 -13.23
CA ASN A 205 -14.03 -19.40 -12.69
C ASN A 205 -14.84 -18.50 -13.65
N VAL A 206 -14.17 -17.57 -14.32
CA VAL A 206 -14.82 -16.75 -15.36
C VAL A 206 -15.26 -17.59 -16.53
N LEU A 207 -14.42 -18.49 -17.04
CA LEU A 207 -14.75 -19.35 -18.20
C LEU A 207 -15.90 -20.32 -17.91
N ILE A 208 -16.02 -20.80 -16.66
CA ILE A 208 -17.07 -21.74 -16.25
C ILE A 208 -18.36 -21.03 -15.88
N GLY A 209 -18.27 -19.88 -15.17
CA GLY A 209 -19.39 -19.26 -14.48
C GLY A 209 -20.02 -18.07 -15.20
N LEU A 210 -19.32 -17.42 -16.12
CA LEU A 210 -19.81 -16.17 -16.73
C LEU A 210 -20.87 -16.45 -17.80
N LYS A 211 -22.07 -15.93 -17.58
CA LYS A 211 -23.16 -15.97 -18.58
C LYS A 211 -23.24 -14.64 -19.31
N ALA A 212 -23.78 -14.65 -20.52
CA ALA A 212 -23.93 -13.44 -21.33
C ALA A 212 -24.77 -12.35 -20.62
N ASP A 213 -25.77 -12.75 -19.86
CA ASP A 213 -26.65 -11.84 -19.11
C ASP A 213 -25.93 -11.12 -17.96
N ASP A 214 -24.85 -11.73 -17.41
CA ASP A 214 -24.07 -11.13 -16.32
C ASP A 214 -23.34 -9.85 -16.77
N PHE A 215 -23.00 -9.75 -18.05
CA PHE A 215 -22.36 -8.54 -18.60
C PHE A 215 -23.21 -7.27 -18.44
N PHE A 216 -24.53 -7.39 -18.62
CA PHE A 216 -25.45 -6.25 -18.47
C PHE A 216 -25.49 -5.75 -17.03
N THR A 217 -25.22 -6.61 -16.06
CA THR A 217 -25.19 -6.24 -14.63
C THR A 217 -23.80 -5.76 -14.21
N ILE A 218 -22.72 -6.39 -14.70
CA ILE A 218 -21.34 -6.10 -14.30
C ILE A 218 -20.84 -4.79 -14.90
N ILE A 219 -21.16 -4.51 -16.19
CA ILE A 219 -20.64 -3.32 -16.88
C ILE A 219 -21.04 -2.00 -16.19
N PRO A 220 -22.30 -1.76 -15.81
CA PRO A 220 -22.66 -0.54 -15.11
C PRO A 220 -21.93 -0.36 -13.77
N VAL A 221 -21.78 -1.43 -12.98
CA VAL A 221 -21.07 -1.41 -11.71
C VAL A 221 -19.60 -1.10 -11.92
N LEU A 222 -18.97 -1.73 -12.93
CA LEU A 222 -17.58 -1.47 -13.30
C LEU A 222 -17.39 0.00 -13.71
N LEU A 223 -18.25 0.52 -14.58
CA LEU A 223 -18.19 1.92 -15.04
C LEU A 223 -18.34 2.91 -13.88
N ASN A 224 -19.26 2.66 -12.96
CA ASN A 224 -19.44 3.48 -11.77
C ASN A 224 -18.18 3.47 -10.89
N THR A 225 -17.59 2.31 -10.65
CA THR A 225 -16.35 2.19 -9.87
C THR A 225 -15.19 2.93 -10.52
N LEU A 226 -15.04 2.78 -11.85
CA LEU A 226 -14.00 3.49 -12.60
C LEU A 226 -14.21 5.00 -12.61
N LEU A 227 -15.46 5.46 -12.75
CA LEU A 227 -15.80 6.88 -12.72
C LEU A 227 -15.51 7.50 -11.36
N VAL A 228 -15.98 6.88 -10.28
CA VAL A 228 -15.69 7.35 -8.91
C VAL A 228 -14.20 7.36 -8.64
N GLY A 229 -13.49 6.27 -9.01
CA GLY A 229 -12.05 6.17 -8.87
C GLY A 229 -11.30 7.26 -9.64
N PHE A 230 -11.70 7.52 -10.88
CA PHE A 230 -11.07 8.56 -11.71
C PHE A 230 -11.34 9.98 -11.17
N CYS A 231 -12.57 10.29 -10.81
CA CYS A 231 -12.92 11.60 -10.24
C CYS A 231 -12.21 11.83 -8.91
N ALA A 232 -12.27 10.87 -7.99
CA ALA A 232 -11.61 10.98 -6.69
C ALA A 232 -10.08 11.10 -6.83
N SER A 233 -9.44 10.24 -7.63
CA SER A 233 -7.99 10.30 -7.85
C SER A 233 -7.56 11.63 -8.45
N THR A 234 -8.30 12.18 -9.40
CA THR A 234 -8.02 13.48 -10.01
C THR A 234 -8.06 14.60 -8.97
N ILE A 235 -9.12 14.65 -8.14
CA ILE A 235 -9.25 15.63 -7.06
C ILE A 235 -8.10 15.52 -6.07
N ILE A 236 -7.77 14.30 -5.64
CA ILE A 236 -6.69 14.02 -4.67
C ILE A 236 -5.34 14.47 -5.21
N VAL A 237 -5.04 14.16 -6.48
CA VAL A 237 -3.77 14.54 -7.12
C VAL A 237 -3.64 16.05 -7.28
N LEU A 238 -4.71 16.75 -7.64
CA LEU A 238 -4.73 18.21 -7.73
C LEU A 238 -4.49 18.83 -6.34
N LEU A 239 -5.21 18.39 -5.33
CA LEU A 239 -5.01 18.86 -3.94
C LEU A 239 -3.58 18.61 -3.47
N ALA A 240 -3.02 17.42 -3.74
CA ALA A 240 -1.67 17.05 -3.38
C ALA A 240 -0.63 17.89 -4.13
N PHE A 241 -0.83 18.17 -5.41
CA PHE A 241 0.06 19.02 -6.19
C PHE A 241 0.10 20.45 -5.65
N PHE A 242 -1.04 21.06 -5.40
CA PHE A 242 -1.09 22.44 -4.87
C PHE A 242 -0.55 22.54 -3.45
N SER A 243 -0.86 21.58 -2.58
CA SER A 243 -0.35 21.57 -1.21
C SER A 243 1.16 21.28 -1.14
N ALA A 244 1.69 20.35 -1.97
CA ALA A 244 3.12 20.10 -2.08
C ALA A 244 3.86 21.33 -2.64
N SER A 245 3.27 22.01 -3.63
CA SER A 245 3.79 23.28 -4.16
C SER A 245 3.83 24.36 -3.07
N SER A 246 2.73 24.52 -2.33
CA SER A 246 2.65 25.45 -1.21
C SER A 246 3.67 25.12 -0.12
N ALA A 247 3.81 23.85 0.26
CA ALA A 247 4.78 23.40 1.24
C ALA A 247 6.23 23.69 0.80
N TYR A 248 6.52 23.52 -0.48
CA TYR A 248 7.87 23.74 -1.02
C TYR A 248 8.26 25.23 -1.03
N PHE A 249 7.34 26.11 -1.45
CA PHE A 249 7.60 27.55 -1.54
C PHE A 249 7.40 28.29 -0.22
N SER A 250 6.66 27.70 0.71
CA SER A 250 6.36 28.31 2.01
C SER A 250 7.55 28.22 2.97
N LYS A 251 7.88 29.34 3.61
CA LYS A 251 8.78 29.35 4.77
C LYS A 251 8.06 29.02 6.09
N ASN A 252 6.75 28.85 6.06
CA ASN A 252 5.93 28.61 7.24
C ASN A 252 5.93 27.13 7.62
N ARG A 253 6.65 26.80 8.68
CA ARG A 253 6.73 25.42 9.22
C ARG A 253 5.38 24.87 9.68
N PHE A 254 4.47 25.75 10.11
CA PHE A 254 3.13 25.31 10.55
C PHE A 254 2.32 24.73 9.38
N LEU A 255 2.30 25.39 8.21
CA LEU A 255 1.64 24.86 7.02
C LEU A 255 2.23 23.52 6.56
N VAL A 256 3.55 23.41 6.54
CA VAL A 256 4.22 22.14 6.21
C VAL A 256 3.83 21.03 7.18
N THR A 257 3.70 21.36 8.47
CA THR A 257 3.26 20.37 9.48
C THR A 257 1.82 19.93 9.25
N ILE A 258 0.91 20.84 8.91
CA ILE A 258 -0.49 20.51 8.58
C ILE A 258 -0.56 19.56 7.38
N TYR A 259 0.17 19.84 6.29
CA TYR A 259 0.17 18.96 5.12
C TYR A 259 0.75 17.58 5.43
N ASN A 260 1.78 17.49 6.25
CA ASN A 260 2.35 16.22 6.69
C ASN A 260 1.39 15.45 7.62
N LEU A 261 0.63 16.15 8.47
CA LEU A 261 -0.42 15.52 9.27
C LEU A 261 -1.56 15.02 8.38
N ALA A 262 -2.01 15.80 7.40
CA ALA A 262 -3.01 15.35 6.43
C ALA A 262 -2.53 14.10 5.67
N ALA A 263 -1.24 14.02 5.36
CA ALA A 263 -0.64 12.85 4.72
C ALA A 263 -0.51 11.62 5.64
N SER A 264 -0.83 11.70 6.93
CA SER A 264 -0.83 10.53 7.81
C SER A 264 -2.09 9.65 7.67
N GLY A 265 -3.11 10.13 6.94
CA GLY A 265 -4.39 9.42 6.79
C GLY A 265 -4.28 8.01 6.22
N TYR A 266 -3.29 7.76 5.36
CA TYR A 266 -3.05 6.43 4.77
C TYR A 266 -2.65 5.36 5.81
N ALA A 267 -2.10 5.77 6.94
CA ALA A 267 -1.69 4.83 7.99
C ALA A 267 -2.88 4.23 8.78
N PHE A 268 -4.07 4.82 8.64
CA PHE A 268 -5.25 4.39 9.40
C PHE A 268 -6.08 3.35 8.65
N PRO A 269 -6.60 2.32 9.35
CA PRO A 269 -7.53 1.37 8.78
C PRO A 269 -8.76 2.05 8.17
N GLY A 270 -9.24 1.52 7.03
CA GLY A 270 -10.39 2.09 6.34
C GLY A 270 -11.65 2.15 7.20
N THR A 271 -11.91 1.11 8.00
CA THR A 271 -13.04 1.06 8.94
C THR A 271 -12.97 2.15 10.00
N MET A 272 -11.77 2.41 10.55
CA MET A 272 -11.56 3.48 11.52
C MET A 272 -11.80 4.85 10.90
N LEU A 273 -11.28 5.10 9.69
CA LEU A 273 -11.53 6.35 8.96
C LEU A 273 -13.02 6.51 8.62
N ALA A 274 -13.69 5.44 8.21
CA ALA A 274 -15.13 5.47 7.92
C ALA A 274 -15.93 5.89 9.15
N ILE A 275 -15.67 5.28 10.32
CA ILE A 275 -16.31 5.66 11.59
C ILE A 275 -16.04 7.16 11.91
N GLY A 276 -14.79 7.58 11.80
CA GLY A 276 -14.41 8.98 12.06
C GLY A 276 -15.11 9.96 11.11
N VAL A 277 -15.20 9.64 9.83
CA VAL A 277 -15.90 10.47 8.83
C VAL A 277 -17.41 10.52 9.11
N VAL A 278 -18.04 9.38 9.44
CA VAL A 278 -19.47 9.35 9.76
C VAL A 278 -19.78 10.21 10.99
N ILE A 279 -18.96 10.10 12.05
CA ILE A 279 -19.13 10.94 13.25
C ILE A 279 -18.94 12.42 12.94
N PHE A 280 -17.89 12.75 12.17
CA PHE A 280 -17.58 14.12 11.78
C PHE A 280 -18.69 14.75 10.94
N VAL A 281 -19.19 14.02 9.94
CA VAL A 281 -20.27 14.48 9.08
C VAL A 281 -21.57 14.60 9.87
N GLY A 282 -21.89 13.65 10.74
CA GLY A 282 -23.07 13.74 11.62
C GLY A 282 -23.00 14.94 12.56
N PHE A 283 -21.81 15.28 13.06
CA PHE A 283 -21.60 16.49 13.85
C PHE A 283 -21.82 17.77 13.02
N LEU A 284 -21.34 17.80 11.77
CA LEU A 284 -21.57 18.92 10.86
C LEU A 284 -23.04 19.08 10.51
N ASP A 285 -23.75 17.99 10.20
CA ASP A 285 -25.17 17.99 9.92
C ASP A 285 -25.98 18.54 11.11
N ALA A 286 -25.61 18.14 12.34
CA ALA A 286 -26.21 18.64 13.56
C ALA A 286 -25.99 20.14 13.78
N LEU A 287 -24.78 20.66 13.47
CA LEU A 287 -24.44 22.09 13.57
C LEU A 287 -25.26 22.95 12.59
N VAL A 288 -25.56 22.43 11.39
CA VAL A 288 -26.32 23.14 10.33
C VAL A 288 -27.83 22.91 10.45
N GLY A 289 -28.27 22.23 11.52
CA GLY A 289 -29.69 21.97 11.77
C GLY A 289 -30.29 20.87 10.89
N ASN A 290 -29.49 19.89 10.47
CA ASN A 290 -29.89 18.74 9.65
C ASN A 290 -30.49 19.12 8.27
N VAL A 291 -30.08 20.26 7.71
CA VAL A 291 -30.61 20.78 6.44
C VAL A 291 -30.12 19.99 5.23
N PHE A 292 -28.87 19.49 5.27
CA PHE A 292 -28.22 18.94 4.09
C PHE A 292 -28.20 17.41 4.01
N PHE A 293 -28.50 16.68 5.08
CA PHE A 293 -28.42 15.21 5.12
C PHE A 293 -27.19 14.66 4.37
N LEU A 294 -26.01 15.15 4.74
CA LEU A 294 -24.76 14.80 4.06
C LEU A 294 -24.42 13.31 4.19
N GLY A 295 -24.89 12.66 5.26
CA GLY A 295 -24.69 11.25 5.50
C GLY A 295 -25.18 10.39 4.33
N GLY A 296 -24.34 9.44 3.87
CA GLY A 296 -24.67 8.52 2.77
C GLY A 296 -24.54 9.11 1.37
N THR A 297 -24.05 10.33 1.20
CA THR A 297 -23.84 10.94 -0.10
C THR A 297 -22.49 10.57 -0.74
N ILE A 298 -22.40 10.64 -2.06
CA ILE A 298 -21.15 10.44 -2.80
C ILE A 298 -20.07 11.44 -2.38
N TYR A 299 -20.44 12.63 -1.91
CA TYR A 299 -19.50 13.65 -1.44
C TYR A 299 -18.75 13.22 -0.19
N VAL A 300 -19.44 12.56 0.74
CA VAL A 300 -18.84 12.01 1.96
C VAL A 300 -17.90 10.86 1.64
N MET A 301 -18.29 10.01 0.68
CA MET A 301 -17.41 8.95 0.18
C MET A 301 -16.13 9.52 -0.44
N VAL A 302 -16.26 10.52 -1.33
CA VAL A 302 -15.09 11.19 -1.94
C VAL A 302 -14.24 11.86 -0.88
N PHE A 303 -14.84 12.50 0.13
CA PHE A 303 -14.10 13.10 1.25
C PHE A 303 -13.31 12.05 2.04
N ALA A 304 -13.91 10.90 2.36
CA ALA A 304 -13.22 9.79 3.03
C ALA A 304 -12.03 9.26 2.20
N LEU A 305 -12.22 9.13 0.87
CA LEU A 305 -11.15 8.73 -0.05
C LEU A 305 -10.02 9.76 -0.11
N ILE A 306 -10.35 11.07 -0.08
CA ILE A 306 -9.34 12.14 -0.01
C ILE A 306 -8.51 12.00 1.27
N VAL A 307 -9.15 11.88 2.43
CA VAL A 307 -8.45 11.75 3.72
C VAL A 307 -7.53 10.54 3.72
N ARG A 308 -7.99 9.41 3.16
CA ARG A 308 -7.23 8.16 3.14
C ARG A 308 -6.04 8.19 2.18
N PHE A 309 -6.26 8.61 0.93
CA PHE A 309 -5.30 8.44 -0.15
C PHE A 309 -4.46 9.67 -0.49
N TYR A 310 -4.67 10.79 0.17
CA TYR A 310 -3.91 12.03 -0.05
C TYR A 310 -2.39 11.85 0.11
N ALA A 311 -1.94 10.97 0.99
CA ALA A 311 -0.53 10.73 1.27
C ALA A 311 0.27 10.30 0.03
N ILE A 312 -0.31 9.47 -0.83
CA ILE A 312 0.36 8.87 -1.97
C ILE A 312 0.83 9.95 -2.97
N PRO A 313 -0.07 10.77 -3.55
CA PRO A 313 0.36 11.80 -4.49
C PRO A 313 1.11 12.94 -3.81
N TYR A 314 0.82 13.29 -2.55
CA TYR A 314 1.59 14.27 -1.82
C TYR A 314 3.06 13.86 -1.66
N GLY A 315 3.32 12.62 -1.26
CA GLY A 315 4.67 12.07 -1.15
C GLY A 315 5.38 11.98 -2.51
N GLY A 316 4.67 11.54 -3.56
CA GLY A 316 5.19 11.44 -4.92
C GLY A 316 5.59 12.79 -5.51
N VAL A 317 4.75 13.81 -5.36
CA VAL A 317 5.01 15.17 -5.82
C VAL A 317 6.13 15.82 -5.02
N THR A 318 6.12 15.69 -3.68
CA THR A 318 7.17 16.23 -2.79
C THR A 318 8.54 15.60 -3.12
N SER A 319 8.59 14.30 -3.36
CA SER A 319 9.80 13.61 -3.84
C SER A 319 10.23 14.09 -5.21
N GLY A 320 9.29 14.46 -6.08
CA GLY A 320 9.57 15.09 -7.36
C GLY A 320 10.25 16.47 -7.19
N TYR A 321 9.70 17.31 -6.33
CA TYR A 321 10.28 18.63 -6.04
C TYR A 321 11.73 18.57 -5.55
N SER A 322 12.09 17.57 -4.74
CA SER A 322 13.45 17.40 -4.23
C SER A 322 14.51 17.14 -5.32
N ARG A 323 14.08 16.76 -6.52
CA ARG A 323 14.96 16.51 -7.68
C ARG A 323 15.13 17.72 -8.59
N VAL A 324 14.32 18.77 -8.41
CA VAL A 324 14.38 19.99 -9.23
C VAL A 324 15.45 20.92 -8.65
N PRO A 325 16.42 21.40 -9.45
CA PRO A 325 17.44 22.33 -8.97
C PRO A 325 16.83 23.66 -8.51
N LEU A 326 17.31 24.18 -7.37
CA LEU A 326 16.85 25.46 -6.82
C LEU A 326 17.05 26.63 -7.80
N SER A 327 18.11 26.58 -8.62
CA SER A 327 18.41 27.60 -9.63
C SER A 327 17.29 27.85 -10.64
N LEU A 328 16.48 26.83 -10.95
CA LEU A 328 15.31 27.00 -11.82
C LEU A 328 14.21 27.86 -11.19
N PHE A 329 14.03 27.73 -9.89
CA PHE A 329 13.06 28.55 -9.15
C PHE A 329 13.53 30.00 -8.99
N ASP A 330 14.85 30.20 -8.80
CA ASP A 330 15.43 31.53 -8.72
C ASP A 330 15.36 32.24 -10.06
N ALA A 331 15.63 31.54 -11.17
CA ALA A 331 15.45 32.07 -12.52
C ALA A 331 13.98 32.44 -12.80
N SER A 332 13.02 31.62 -12.38
CA SER A 332 11.59 31.92 -12.52
C SER A 332 11.19 33.19 -11.78
N LYS A 333 11.70 33.38 -10.54
CA LYS A 333 11.48 34.59 -9.77
C LYS A 333 12.10 35.83 -10.43
N SER A 334 13.31 35.69 -10.96
CA SER A 334 14.00 36.78 -11.68
C SER A 334 13.25 37.23 -12.92
N LEU A 335 12.50 36.31 -13.57
CA LEU A 335 11.61 36.60 -14.70
C LEU A 335 10.24 37.17 -14.26
N GLY A 336 10.01 37.42 -12.96
CA GLY A 336 8.77 37.99 -12.44
C GLY A 336 7.58 37.03 -12.30
N TYR A 337 7.80 35.71 -12.42
CA TYR A 337 6.70 34.76 -12.21
C TYR A 337 6.30 34.62 -10.74
N SER A 338 4.98 34.62 -10.51
CA SER A 338 4.43 34.30 -9.20
C SER A 338 4.63 32.81 -8.84
N GLN A 339 4.50 32.45 -7.56
CA GLN A 339 4.66 31.05 -7.11
C GLN A 339 3.68 30.10 -7.81
N THR A 340 2.42 30.52 -7.98
CA THR A 340 1.39 29.73 -8.69
C THR A 340 1.74 29.57 -10.16
N SER A 341 2.17 30.65 -10.81
CA SER A 341 2.60 30.60 -12.22
C SER A 341 3.82 29.70 -12.41
N THR A 342 4.79 29.77 -11.51
CA THR A 342 5.96 28.87 -11.49
C THR A 342 5.54 27.41 -11.29
N SER A 343 4.60 27.15 -10.39
CA SER A 343 4.09 25.78 -10.16
C SER A 343 3.42 25.19 -11.39
N ILE A 344 2.57 25.96 -12.07
CA ILE A 344 1.81 25.47 -13.22
C ILE A 344 2.69 25.41 -14.49
N LYS A 345 3.44 26.48 -14.79
CA LYS A 345 4.17 26.58 -16.06
C LYS A 345 5.53 25.88 -16.07
N LEU A 346 6.20 25.82 -14.91
CA LEU A 346 7.53 25.21 -14.79
C LEU A 346 7.47 23.85 -14.11
N THR A 347 6.89 23.79 -12.90
CA THR A 347 7.01 22.61 -12.05
C THR A 347 6.10 21.49 -12.53
N PHE A 348 4.87 21.77 -12.91
CA PHE A 348 3.94 20.75 -13.40
C PHE A 348 4.50 19.96 -14.61
N PRO A 349 5.02 20.60 -15.68
CA PRO A 349 5.64 19.87 -16.79
C PRO A 349 6.88 19.06 -16.38
N LEU A 350 7.72 19.59 -15.49
CA LEU A 350 8.92 18.90 -15.00
C LEU A 350 8.57 17.66 -14.15
N LEU A 351 7.52 17.74 -13.36
CA LEU A 351 7.07 16.68 -12.47
C LEU A 351 6.04 15.74 -13.09
N ARG A 352 5.69 15.91 -14.36
CA ARG A 352 4.62 15.14 -15.03
C ARG A 352 4.73 13.63 -14.80
N THR A 353 5.93 13.07 -14.86
CA THR A 353 6.15 11.64 -14.65
C THR A 353 5.84 11.21 -13.21
N SER A 354 6.26 12.00 -12.22
CA SER A 354 5.94 11.73 -10.80
C SER A 354 4.45 11.90 -10.52
N ILE A 355 3.82 12.92 -11.13
CA ILE A 355 2.38 13.19 -11.00
C ILE A 355 1.56 12.04 -11.59
N ILE A 356 1.88 11.62 -12.83
CA ILE A 356 1.17 10.53 -13.51
C ILE A 356 1.35 9.21 -12.74
N ALA A 357 2.58 8.89 -12.32
CA ALA A 357 2.84 7.70 -11.52
C ALA A 357 2.03 7.69 -10.22
N SER A 358 2.01 8.82 -9.51
CA SER A 358 1.21 8.97 -8.29
C SER A 358 -0.29 8.89 -8.56
N ALA A 359 -0.76 9.46 -9.67
CA ALA A 359 -2.17 9.40 -10.08
C ALA A 359 -2.63 7.96 -10.34
N ILE A 360 -1.80 7.19 -11.07
CA ILE A 360 -2.10 5.78 -11.35
C ILE A 360 -2.14 4.98 -10.04
N LEU A 361 -1.16 5.15 -9.15
CA LEU A 361 -1.14 4.46 -7.86
C LEU A 361 -2.38 4.81 -7.02
N THR A 362 -2.70 6.10 -6.91
CA THR A 362 -3.89 6.55 -6.17
C THR A 362 -5.17 5.98 -6.77
N PHE A 363 -5.30 5.97 -8.10
CA PHE A 363 -6.45 5.41 -8.78
C PHE A 363 -6.61 3.90 -8.48
N VAL A 364 -5.52 3.14 -8.59
CA VAL A 364 -5.53 1.69 -8.31
C VAL A 364 -5.93 1.40 -6.87
N ASP A 365 -5.38 2.15 -5.91
CA ASP A 365 -5.71 1.97 -4.49
C ASP A 365 -7.15 2.36 -4.16
N ILE A 366 -7.70 3.40 -4.81
CA ILE A 366 -9.11 3.76 -4.68
C ILE A 366 -10.00 2.65 -5.23
N VAL A 367 -9.74 2.17 -6.45
CA VAL A 367 -10.55 1.09 -7.06
C VAL A 367 -10.52 -0.17 -6.20
N LYS A 368 -9.34 -0.52 -5.64
CA LYS A 368 -9.21 -1.62 -4.67
C LYS A 368 -10.06 -1.40 -3.41
N SER A 369 -10.24 -0.16 -2.98
CA SER A 369 -11.01 0.18 -1.76
C SER A 369 -12.51 0.28 -1.99
N CYS A 370 -12.97 0.39 -3.23
CA CYS A 370 -14.39 0.42 -3.59
C CYS A 370 -15.01 -0.98 -3.69
N GLN A 371 -14.24 -2.01 -3.38
CA GLN A 371 -14.74 -3.37 -3.22
C GLN A 371 -15.22 -3.55 -1.78
#